data_788cd24c7b2c308bbe30d18e1264774f
#
_entry.id   788cd24c7b2c308bbe30d18e1264774f
#
_cell.length_a   1.000
_cell.length_b   1.000
_cell.length_c   1.000
_cell.angle_alpha   90.00
_cell.angle_beta   90.00
_cell.angle_gamma   90.00
#
_symmetry.space_group_name_H-M   'P 1'
#
loop_
_entity.id
_entity.type
_entity.pdbx_description
1 polymer ?
#
loop_
_entity_poly.entity_id
_entity_poly.type
_entity_poly.pdbx_seq_one_letter_code
_entity_poly.pdbx_strand_id
1 'polypeptide(L)'
;MTGSLISLITNAQVRYEGTLIEINRTDRSMNLQNVRSFGTEGRRDGKNEIEAHENTIPSVVFKVDHVKDFQIIKRPLAEEEP
;
A
#
# COMPACT_ATOMS: atom_id res chain seq x y z
N MET A 1 6.54 -7.00 11.49
CA MET A 1 5.60 -6.44 10.49
C MET A 1 5.98 -6.74 9.05
N THR A 2 7.26 -7.01 8.75
CA THR A 2 7.64 -7.39 7.38
C THR A 2 6.92 -8.67 6.98
N GLY A 3 6.55 -8.77 5.71
CA GLY A 3 5.78 -9.88 5.20
C GLY A 3 4.28 -9.72 5.32
N SER A 4 3.81 -8.65 5.96
CA SER A 4 2.38 -8.38 6.08
C SER A 4 1.82 -7.86 4.75
N LEU A 5 0.60 -8.27 4.43
CA LEU A 5 -0.12 -7.67 3.33
C LEU A 5 -0.80 -6.41 3.86
N ILE A 6 -0.48 -5.28 3.29
CA ILE A 6 -1.06 -4.02 3.74
C ILE A 6 -1.79 -3.32 2.60
N SER A 7 -2.75 -2.50 3.00
CA SER A 7 -3.47 -1.62 2.09
C SER A 7 -3.21 -0.19 2.53
N LEU A 8 -2.88 0.68 1.60
CA LEU A 8 -2.66 2.08 1.92
C LEU A 8 -3.37 2.99 0.92
N ILE A 9 -3.72 4.18 1.38
CA ILE A 9 -4.32 5.20 0.53
C ILE A 9 -3.40 6.41 0.57
N THR A 10 -3.00 6.87 -0.61
CA THR A 10 -2.11 8.02 -0.71
C THR A 10 -2.90 9.32 -0.63
N ASN A 11 -2.18 10.43 -0.50
CA ASN A 11 -2.80 11.75 -0.50
C ASN A 11 -3.52 12.06 -1.81
N ALA A 12 -3.20 11.35 -2.88
CA ALA A 12 -3.89 11.45 -4.16
C ALA A 12 -5.16 10.60 -4.21
N GLN A 13 -5.56 9.99 -3.08
CA GLN A 13 -6.77 9.16 -2.95
C GLN A 13 -6.66 7.82 -3.69
N VAL A 14 -5.47 7.39 -4.03
CA VAL A 14 -5.25 6.12 -4.71
C VAL A 14 -4.93 5.04 -3.69
N ARG A 15 -5.63 3.91 -3.79
CA ARG A 15 -5.39 2.77 -2.90
C ARG A 15 -4.41 1.79 -3.53
N TYR A 16 -3.46 1.35 -2.74
CA TYR A 16 -2.48 0.33 -3.13
C TYR A 16 -2.49 -0.81 -2.12
N GLU A 17 -2.23 -2.01 -2.60
CA GLU A 17 -2.01 -3.16 -1.74
C GLU A 17 -0.71 -3.83 -2.11
N GLY A 18 0.03 -4.27 -1.13
CA GLY A 18 1.29 -4.95 -1.37
C GLY A 18 1.83 -5.57 -0.09
N THR A 19 2.90 -6.34 -0.24
CA THR A 19 3.56 -7.00 0.87
C THR A 19 4.66 -6.10 1.42
N LEU A 20 4.58 -5.79 2.69
CA LEU A 20 5.57 -4.95 3.35
C LEU A 20 6.87 -5.72 3.52
N ILE A 21 7.95 -5.18 2.96
CA ILE A 21 9.27 -5.79 3.02
C ILE A 21 10.15 -5.09 4.05
N GLU A 22 10.11 -3.77 4.05
CA GLU A 22 11.00 -2.99 4.90
C GLU A 22 10.37 -1.65 5.27
N ILE A 23 10.67 -1.20 6.48
CA ILE A 23 10.32 0.15 6.92
C ILE A 23 11.63 0.86 7.21
N ASN A 24 11.87 1.98 6.55
CA ASN A 24 13.05 2.80 6.80
C ASN A 24 12.62 3.99 7.64
N ARG A 25 13.02 4.00 8.90
CA ARG A 25 12.62 5.05 9.82
C ARG A 25 13.39 6.35 9.61
N THR A 26 14.59 6.25 9.07
CA THR A 26 15.38 7.43 8.79
C THR A 26 14.77 8.25 7.67
N ASP A 27 14.36 7.58 6.59
CA ASP A 27 13.72 8.23 5.43
C ASP A 27 12.21 8.36 5.59
N ARG A 28 11.65 7.72 6.60
CA ARG A 28 10.21 7.64 6.81
C ARG A 28 9.52 7.09 5.57
N SER A 29 9.98 5.93 5.14
CA SER A 29 9.47 5.28 3.94
C SER A 29 9.19 3.81 4.20
N MET A 30 8.36 3.23 3.33
CA MET A 30 8.01 1.81 3.37
C MET A 30 8.24 1.22 2.00
N ASN A 31 8.89 0.05 1.95
CA ASN A 31 9.11 -0.68 0.71
C ASN A 31 8.14 -1.85 0.64
N LEU A 32 7.34 -1.89 -0.42
CA LEU A 32 6.35 -2.93 -0.63
C LEU A 32 6.68 -3.69 -1.92
N GLN A 33 6.38 -5.00 -1.90
CA GLN A 33 6.53 -5.85 -3.10
C GLN A 33 5.16 -6.30 -3.60
N ASN A 34 5.10 -6.64 -4.88
CA ASN A 34 3.89 -7.12 -5.53
C ASN A 34 2.73 -6.16 -5.31
N VAL A 35 3.00 -4.89 -5.57
CA VAL A 35 2.06 -3.81 -5.30
C VAL A 35 1.06 -3.71 -6.44
N ARG A 36 -0.21 -3.62 -6.08
CA ARG A 36 -1.29 -3.43 -7.05
C ARG A 36 -2.01 -2.13 -6.73
N SER A 37 -2.29 -1.36 -7.78
CA SER A 37 -3.07 -0.13 -7.64
C SER A 37 -4.55 -0.45 -7.85
N PHE A 38 -5.37 -0.02 -6.91
CA PHE A 38 -6.83 -0.15 -7.01
C PHE A 38 -7.48 1.16 -7.44
N GLY A 39 -6.67 2.15 -7.77
CA GLY A 39 -7.19 3.43 -8.22
C GLY A 39 -7.85 4.20 -7.09
N THR A 40 -8.69 5.14 -7.48
CA THR A 40 -9.35 6.02 -6.50
C THR A 40 -10.65 5.45 -5.96
N GLU A 41 -11.21 4.44 -6.62
CA GLU A 41 -12.41 3.73 -6.15
C GLU A 41 -13.57 4.66 -5.76
N GLY A 42 -13.76 5.73 -6.53
CA GLY A 42 -14.83 6.67 -6.26
C GLY A 42 -14.52 7.73 -5.23
N ARG A 43 -13.31 7.71 -4.65
CA ARG A 43 -12.95 8.67 -3.60
C ARG A 43 -12.84 10.11 -4.10
N ARG A 44 -12.75 10.31 -5.41
CA ARG A 44 -12.70 11.64 -6.01
C ARG A 44 -14.06 12.11 -6.51
N ASP A 45 -15.13 11.43 -6.13
CA ASP A 45 -16.49 11.77 -6.50
C ASP A 45 -16.70 11.88 -8.01
N GLY A 46 -16.05 11.00 -8.76
CA GLY A 46 -16.17 10.97 -10.22
C GLY A 46 -15.31 12.00 -10.94
N LYS A 47 -14.51 12.78 -10.21
CA LYS A 47 -13.65 13.80 -10.82
C LYS A 47 -12.23 13.28 -10.94
N ASN A 48 -11.76 13.11 -12.16
CA ASN A 48 -10.41 12.63 -12.44
C ASN A 48 -10.10 11.32 -11.71
N GLU A 49 -11.09 10.41 -11.71
CA GLU A 49 -10.91 9.10 -11.08
C GLU A 49 -9.83 8.30 -11.79
N ILE A 50 -9.05 7.56 -11.02
CA ILE A 50 -8.01 6.70 -11.53
C ILE A 50 -8.50 5.26 -11.41
N GLU A 51 -8.40 4.52 -12.52
CA GLU A 51 -8.85 3.13 -12.54
C GLU A 51 -7.82 2.21 -11.92
N ALA A 52 -8.30 1.07 -11.43
CA ALA A 52 -7.43 0.04 -10.90
C ALA A 52 -6.60 -0.58 -12.03
N HIS A 53 -5.38 -1.00 -11.69
CA HIS A 53 -4.50 -1.71 -12.62
C HIS A 53 -4.49 -3.19 -12.27
N GLU A 54 -4.54 -4.04 -13.28
CA GLU A 54 -4.49 -5.48 -13.06
C GLU A 54 -3.09 -6.00 -12.81
N ASN A 55 -2.08 -5.31 -13.36
CA ASN A 55 -0.70 -5.74 -13.21
C ASN A 55 -0.12 -5.28 -11.90
N THR A 56 0.72 -6.13 -11.31
CA THR A 56 1.42 -5.76 -10.09
C THR A 56 2.76 -5.12 -10.42
N ILE A 57 3.22 -4.27 -9.51
CA ILE A 57 4.53 -3.63 -9.60
C ILE A 57 5.46 -4.40 -8.68
N PRO A 58 6.65 -4.83 -9.16
CA PRO A 58 7.54 -5.67 -8.35
C PRO A 58 7.95 -5.03 -7.02
N SER A 59 8.21 -3.73 -7.02
CA SER A 59 8.65 -3.05 -5.81
C SER A 59 8.33 -1.56 -5.90
N VAL A 60 7.80 -1.01 -4.82
CA VAL A 60 7.49 0.42 -4.73
C VAL A 60 7.86 0.91 -3.34
N VAL A 61 8.47 2.09 -3.29
CA VAL A 61 8.78 2.75 -2.02
C VAL A 61 7.78 3.88 -1.82
N PHE A 62 7.09 3.86 -0.69
CA PHE A 62 6.13 4.90 -0.33
C PHE A 62 6.68 5.73 0.82
N LYS A 63 6.63 7.04 0.69
CA LYS A 63 6.98 7.94 1.78
C LYS A 63 5.78 8.05 2.72
N VAL A 64 6.04 7.94 4.00
CA VAL A 64 4.98 8.02 5.02
C VAL A 64 4.19 9.32 4.89
N ASP A 65 4.88 10.41 4.55
CA ASP A 65 4.23 11.72 4.40
C ASP A 65 3.25 11.78 3.24
N HIS A 66 3.37 10.85 2.29
CA HIS A 66 2.46 10.78 1.14
C HIS A 66 1.33 9.81 1.35
N VAL A 67 1.32 9.10 2.46
CA VAL A 67 0.28 8.12 2.78
C VAL A 67 -0.73 8.77 3.70
N LYS A 68 -2.00 8.77 3.26
CA LYS A 68 -3.10 9.33 4.03
C LYS A 68 -3.59 8.35 5.07
N ASP A 69 -3.63 7.07 4.71
CA ASP A 69 -4.16 6.03 5.59
C ASP A 69 -3.56 4.69 5.21
N PHE A 70 -3.46 3.79 6.17
CA PHE A 70 -3.05 2.43 5.85
C PHE A 70 -3.58 1.46 6.88
N GLN A 71 -3.74 0.19 6.46
CA GLN A 71 -4.15 -0.87 7.37
C GLN A 71 -3.47 -2.18 6.98
N ILE A 72 -3.30 -3.03 7.97
CA ILE A 72 -2.76 -4.37 7.77
C ILE A 72 -3.93 -5.28 7.43
N ILE A 73 -3.91 -5.85 6.20
CA ILE A 73 -4.97 -6.75 5.75
C ILE A 73 -4.69 -8.17 6.25
N LYS A 74 -3.43 -8.58 6.17
CA LYS A 74 -3.06 -9.93 6.54
C LYS A 74 -1.68 -9.93 7.16
N ARG A 75 -1.57 -10.59 8.32
CA ARG A 75 -0.28 -10.70 9.01
C ARG A 75 0.58 -11.79 8.37
N PRO A 76 1.91 -11.72 8.56
CA PRO A 76 2.77 -12.82 8.12
C PRO A 76 2.36 -14.12 8.81
N LEU A 77 2.51 -15.23 8.09
CA LEU A 77 2.17 -16.52 8.67
C LEU A 77 2.93 -16.80 9.96
N ALA A 78 4.17 -16.35 10.06
CA ALA A 78 4.98 -16.55 11.25
C ALA A 78 4.40 -15.86 12.48
N GLU A 79 3.64 -14.81 12.31
CA GLU A 79 3.03 -14.08 13.41
C GLU A 79 1.64 -14.60 13.74
N GLU A 80 1.08 -15.46 12.91
CA GLU A 80 -0.24 -16.03 13.15
C GLU A 80 -0.16 -17.26 14.07
N GLU A 81 1.04 -17.75 14.30
CA GLU A 81 1.21 -18.91 15.16
C GLU A 81 0.96 -18.54 16.62
N PRO A 82 0.20 -19.34 17.32
CA PRO A 82 -0.09 -19.09 18.72
C PRO A 82 1.14 -19.29 19.61
#